data_3706a7cb9a4aa095d16b71c0e23af14b
#
_entry.id   3706a7cb9a4aa095d16b71c0e23af14b
#
_cell.length_a   1.000
_cell.length_b   1.000
_cell.length_c   1.000
_cell.angle_alpha   90.00
_cell.angle_beta   90.00
_cell.angle_gamma   90.00
#
_symmetry.space_group_name_H-M   'P 1'
#
loop_
_entity.id
_entity.type
_entity.pdbx_description
1 polymer ?
#
loop_
_entity_poly.entity_id
_entity_poly.type
_entity_poly.pdbx_seq_one_letter_code
_entity_poly.pdbx_strand_id
1 'polypeptide(L)'
;MAVTTTLNIDDLQKKVIGAARLTLKDDVLAIKGSYWIERGEAGMDDTYNSPKLPGVTAFGLTEGVDMVTETIVDTNVAVSATEVGVSAEFTKKMLRTMNAAQFQRDIGRAMASAVNVKQEQDLATLVDGYAGTVGLDGSAAVIGSLSAALNRLRAASEPVNEVMMRDVSCIMHPYGWHDIAQQLFPTGSGDSHAPMSPPPASIAERTFGRYAPAGEYFGTPIKLSTNLVTSGANVRSGVWHKKSGLFYEFMPVDMQIDDSDKSMRTLEMNMVVDYGFVEILDAHGLEWDFDITAPTS
;
A
#
# COMPACT_ATOMS: atom_id res chain seq x y z
N MET A 1 -18.71 -16.98 44.73
CA MET A 1 -17.84 -16.19 43.86
C MET A 1 -17.47 -17.05 42.66
N ALA A 2 -17.95 -16.71 41.46
CA ALA A 2 -17.55 -17.44 40.28
C ALA A 2 -16.08 -17.06 39.96
N VAL A 3 -15.20 -18.02 40.09
CA VAL A 3 -13.80 -17.88 39.67
C VAL A 3 -13.81 -17.77 38.17
N THR A 4 -13.27 -16.68 37.66
CA THR A 4 -13.06 -16.51 36.20
C THR A 4 -12.04 -17.57 35.78
N THR A 5 -12.51 -18.65 35.20
CA THR A 5 -11.66 -19.76 34.78
C THR A 5 -10.88 -19.39 33.52
N THR A 6 -9.76 -20.04 33.30
CA THR A 6 -8.89 -19.93 32.09
C THR A 6 -9.69 -20.00 30.79
N LEU A 7 -10.82 -20.74 30.79
CA LEU A 7 -11.76 -20.82 29.67
C LEU A 7 -12.35 -19.46 29.23
N ASN A 8 -12.54 -18.51 30.17
CA ASN A 8 -13.07 -17.17 29.80
C ASN A 8 -12.04 -16.26 29.14
N ILE A 9 -10.75 -16.46 29.47
CA ILE A 9 -9.65 -15.72 28.83
C ILE A 9 -9.43 -16.23 27.39
N ASP A 10 -9.50 -17.55 27.21
CA ASP A 10 -9.36 -18.20 25.92
C ASP A 10 -10.48 -17.80 24.91
N ASP A 11 -11.72 -17.68 25.42
CA ASP A 11 -12.87 -17.25 24.65
C ASP A 11 -12.80 -15.73 24.29
N LEU A 12 -12.24 -14.93 25.20
CA LEU A 12 -11.92 -13.52 24.99
C LEU A 12 -10.91 -13.37 23.84
N GLN A 13 -9.80 -14.08 23.95
CA GLN A 13 -8.72 -14.06 22.96
C GLN A 13 -9.24 -14.43 21.56
N LYS A 14 -10.01 -15.51 21.45
CA LYS A 14 -10.61 -15.94 20.17
C LYS A 14 -11.52 -14.87 19.53
N LYS A 15 -12.32 -14.17 20.34
CA LYS A 15 -13.22 -13.10 19.84
C LYS A 15 -12.45 -11.87 19.35
N VAL A 16 -11.41 -11.47 20.07
CA VAL A 16 -10.58 -10.32 19.68
C VAL A 16 -9.75 -10.66 18.45
N ILE A 17 -9.11 -11.83 18.41
CA ILE A 17 -8.39 -12.32 17.23
C ILE A 17 -9.31 -12.41 16.02
N GLY A 18 -10.54 -12.93 16.20
CA GLY A 18 -11.52 -12.99 15.12
C GLY A 18 -11.88 -11.61 14.57
N ALA A 19 -12.10 -10.63 15.44
CA ALA A 19 -12.39 -9.25 15.03
C ALA A 19 -11.19 -8.59 14.36
N ALA A 20 -9.98 -8.76 14.87
CA ALA A 20 -8.76 -8.23 14.30
C ALA A 20 -8.48 -8.82 12.92
N ARG A 21 -8.57 -10.15 12.75
CA ARG A 21 -8.38 -10.81 11.46
C ARG A 21 -9.42 -10.39 10.41
N LEU A 22 -10.67 -10.16 10.83
CA LEU A 22 -11.70 -9.67 9.94
C LEU A 22 -11.36 -8.25 9.46
N THR A 23 -10.99 -7.36 10.36
CA THR A 23 -10.62 -5.97 10.02
C THR A 23 -9.39 -5.92 9.11
N LEU A 24 -8.35 -6.71 9.40
CA LEU A 24 -7.16 -6.79 8.55
C LEU A 24 -7.47 -7.32 7.14
N LYS A 25 -8.49 -8.15 6.99
CA LYS A 25 -8.90 -8.69 5.70
C LYS A 25 -9.82 -7.74 4.94
N ASP A 26 -10.70 -7.04 5.64
CA ASP A 26 -11.72 -6.18 5.03
C ASP A 26 -11.16 -4.79 4.67
N ASP A 27 -10.19 -4.28 5.43
CA ASP A 27 -9.46 -3.07 5.08
C ASP A 27 -8.49 -3.36 3.94
N VAL A 28 -8.96 -3.15 2.72
CA VAL A 28 -8.09 -3.20 1.54
C VAL A 28 -7.17 -2.00 1.57
N LEU A 29 -5.96 -2.22 2.05
CA LEU A 29 -4.91 -1.21 2.04
C LEU A 29 -4.58 -0.83 0.59
N ALA A 30 -4.67 0.45 0.29
CA ALA A 30 -4.50 0.95 -1.07
C ALA A 30 -3.09 0.62 -1.60
N ILE A 31 -2.06 0.87 -0.78
CA ILE A 31 -0.66 0.68 -1.13
C ILE A 31 -0.30 -0.80 -1.11
N LYS A 32 -0.57 -1.52 -0.01
CA LYS A 32 -0.27 -2.94 0.13
C LYS A 32 -0.86 -3.78 -1.02
N GLY A 33 -2.12 -3.53 -1.39
CA GLY A 33 -2.81 -4.25 -2.46
C GLY A 33 -2.30 -3.97 -3.87
N SER A 34 -1.39 -3.01 -4.05
CA SER A 34 -0.79 -2.65 -5.34
C SER A 34 0.60 -3.22 -5.56
N TYR A 35 1.21 -3.84 -4.54
CA TYR A 35 2.48 -4.56 -4.63
C TYR A 35 2.31 -6.07 -4.76
N TRP A 36 3.40 -6.74 -5.10
CA TRP A 36 3.46 -8.19 -5.05
C TRP A 36 3.53 -8.64 -3.58
N ILE A 37 2.64 -9.56 -3.19
CA ILE A 37 2.57 -10.06 -1.81
C ILE A 37 3.02 -11.52 -1.82
N GLU A 38 4.04 -11.81 -1.01
CA GLU A 38 4.47 -13.16 -0.68
C GLU A 38 4.20 -13.45 0.79
N ARG A 39 3.91 -14.72 1.09
CA ARG A 39 3.62 -15.15 2.45
C ARG A 39 4.59 -16.23 2.89
N GLY A 40 5.15 -16.02 4.06
CA GLY A 40 5.96 -17.02 4.73
C GLY A 40 5.11 -18.16 5.32
N GLU A 41 5.75 -19.27 5.55
CA GLU A 41 5.17 -20.41 6.26
C GLU A 41 5.93 -20.64 7.56
N ALA A 42 5.23 -21.08 8.59
CA ALA A 42 5.84 -21.38 9.89
C ALA A 42 6.97 -22.42 9.74
N GLY A 43 8.15 -22.09 10.24
CA GLY A 43 9.36 -22.95 10.14
C GLY A 43 10.28 -22.62 8.96
N MET A 44 9.95 -21.63 8.13
CA MET A 44 10.87 -21.02 7.18
C MET A 44 11.74 -19.95 7.86
N ASP A 45 12.77 -19.51 7.14
CA ASP A 45 13.61 -18.38 7.54
C ASP A 45 12.77 -17.09 7.49
N ASP A 46 13.07 -16.14 8.36
CA ASP A 46 12.47 -14.80 8.37
C ASP A 46 12.85 -13.97 7.13
N THR A 47 13.80 -14.48 6.34
CA THR A 47 14.32 -13.82 5.14
C THR A 47 13.83 -14.53 3.87
N TYR A 48 13.11 -13.76 3.04
CA TYR A 48 12.70 -14.20 1.71
C TYR A 48 13.69 -13.69 0.65
N ASN A 49 14.13 -14.59 -0.23
CA ASN A 49 15.04 -14.28 -1.32
C ASN A 49 14.30 -14.35 -2.65
N SER A 50 14.19 -13.22 -3.34
CA SER A 50 13.60 -13.13 -4.67
C SER A 50 14.70 -13.09 -5.73
N PRO A 51 14.82 -14.12 -6.60
CA PRO A 51 15.81 -14.13 -7.67
C PRO A 51 15.39 -13.13 -8.76
N LYS A 52 16.32 -12.24 -9.13
CA LYS A 52 16.18 -11.30 -10.25
C LYS A 52 17.06 -11.81 -11.40
N LEU A 53 16.43 -12.37 -12.44
CA LEU A 53 17.15 -12.80 -13.63
C LEU A 53 17.36 -11.61 -14.58
N PRO A 54 18.58 -11.38 -15.06
CA PRO A 54 18.84 -10.40 -16.09
C PRO A 54 18.19 -10.82 -17.42
N GLY A 55 17.90 -9.85 -18.26
CA GLY A 55 17.46 -10.11 -19.62
C GLY A 55 18.53 -10.79 -20.46
N VAL A 56 18.10 -11.58 -21.42
CA VAL A 56 18.97 -12.23 -22.41
C VAL A 56 18.74 -11.58 -23.76
N THR A 57 19.82 -11.25 -24.46
CA THR A 57 19.75 -10.62 -25.77
C THR A 57 19.74 -11.68 -26.87
N ALA A 58 18.79 -11.58 -27.80
CA ALA A 58 18.78 -12.45 -28.97
C ALA A 58 19.71 -11.87 -30.08
N PHE A 59 20.55 -12.73 -30.62
CA PHE A 59 21.48 -12.34 -31.71
C PHE A 59 21.04 -12.96 -33.03
N GLY A 60 21.27 -12.23 -34.11
CA GLY A 60 21.12 -12.78 -35.48
C GLY A 60 22.16 -13.86 -35.74
N LEU A 61 21.73 -15.00 -36.31
CA LEU A 61 22.60 -16.10 -36.65
C LEU A 61 23.13 -15.92 -38.09
N THR A 62 24.42 -16.15 -38.25
CA THR A 62 25.07 -16.22 -39.57
C THR A 62 25.57 -17.66 -39.79
N GLU A 63 25.31 -18.22 -40.97
CA GLU A 63 25.74 -19.57 -41.31
C GLU A 63 27.27 -19.70 -41.23
N GLY A 64 27.74 -20.71 -40.50
CA GLY A 64 29.18 -20.99 -40.32
C GLY A 64 29.87 -20.16 -39.21
N VAL A 65 29.12 -19.39 -38.43
CA VAL A 65 29.63 -18.63 -37.28
C VAL A 65 29.02 -19.18 -35.98
N ASP A 66 29.87 -19.38 -34.99
CA ASP A 66 29.41 -19.83 -33.65
C ASP A 66 28.45 -18.83 -33.02
N MET A 67 27.46 -19.37 -32.29
CA MET A 67 26.47 -18.56 -31.56
C MET A 67 27.16 -17.83 -30.41
N VAL A 68 26.84 -16.55 -30.26
CA VAL A 68 27.30 -15.74 -29.12
C VAL A 68 26.62 -16.26 -27.85
N THR A 69 27.41 -16.67 -26.87
CA THR A 69 26.91 -17.09 -25.55
C THR A 69 26.94 -15.93 -24.56
N GLU A 70 25.82 -15.68 -23.92
CA GLU A 70 25.69 -14.68 -22.87
C GLU A 70 25.71 -15.35 -21.49
N THR A 71 26.45 -14.79 -20.54
CA THR A 71 26.51 -15.33 -19.19
C THR A 71 25.37 -14.70 -18.37
N ILE A 72 24.45 -15.54 -17.91
CA ILE A 72 23.37 -15.12 -17.02
C ILE A 72 23.91 -15.12 -15.60
N VAL A 73 23.93 -13.94 -14.98
CA VAL A 73 24.29 -13.78 -13.56
C VAL A 73 22.99 -13.49 -12.79
N ASP A 74 22.64 -14.39 -11.90
CA ASP A 74 21.50 -14.21 -11.01
C ASP A 74 21.82 -13.17 -9.93
N THR A 75 20.90 -12.22 -9.74
CA THR A 75 20.97 -11.22 -8.67
C THR A 75 19.84 -11.50 -7.69
N ASN A 76 20.17 -11.64 -6.42
CA ASN A 76 19.19 -11.94 -5.39
C ASN A 76 18.81 -10.69 -4.63
N VAL A 77 17.51 -10.44 -4.49
CA VAL A 77 16.97 -9.38 -3.64
C VAL A 77 16.39 -10.05 -2.40
N ALA A 78 17.00 -9.78 -1.24
CA ALA A 78 16.58 -10.33 0.04
C ALA A 78 15.69 -9.34 0.79
N VAL A 79 14.60 -9.83 1.39
CA VAL A 79 13.77 -9.09 2.33
C VAL A 79 13.68 -9.85 3.64
N SER A 80 14.00 -9.19 4.74
CA SER A 80 13.85 -9.75 6.08
C SER A 80 12.61 -9.16 6.75
N ALA A 81 11.83 -10.01 7.40
CA ALA A 81 10.69 -9.59 8.17
C ALA A 81 11.14 -8.93 9.48
N THR A 82 10.42 -7.90 9.89
CA THR A 82 10.58 -7.22 11.17
C THR A 82 9.28 -7.28 11.95
N GLU A 83 9.40 -7.47 13.25
CA GLU A 83 8.28 -7.53 14.17
C GLU A 83 7.72 -6.13 14.42
N VAL A 84 6.42 -5.97 14.23
CA VAL A 84 5.68 -4.74 14.52
C VAL A 84 4.52 -5.09 15.43
N GLY A 85 4.46 -4.42 16.59
CA GLY A 85 3.46 -4.69 17.60
C GLY A 85 2.66 -3.47 18.03
N VAL A 86 1.47 -3.73 18.53
CA VAL A 86 0.62 -2.76 19.21
C VAL A 86 0.15 -3.36 20.52
N SER A 87 0.24 -2.59 21.61
CA SER A 87 -0.20 -2.99 22.95
C SER A 87 -1.35 -2.09 23.43
N ALA A 88 -2.33 -2.69 24.11
CA ALA A 88 -3.41 -1.97 24.75
C ALA A 88 -3.63 -2.53 26.18
N GLU A 89 -3.60 -1.64 27.18
CA GLU A 89 -3.83 -1.97 28.58
C GLU A 89 -5.20 -1.45 29.03
N PHE A 90 -5.96 -2.27 29.77
CA PHE A 90 -7.24 -1.86 30.35
C PHE A 90 -7.51 -2.53 31.68
N THR A 91 -8.28 -1.84 32.53
CA THR A 91 -8.58 -2.31 33.86
C THR A 91 -9.73 -3.34 33.89
N LYS A 92 -9.64 -4.33 34.74
CA LYS A 92 -10.74 -5.32 34.99
C LYS A 92 -12.06 -4.64 35.40
N LYS A 93 -12.01 -3.42 35.96
CA LYS A 93 -13.19 -2.63 36.25
C LYS A 93 -13.91 -2.20 34.99
N MET A 94 -13.15 -1.74 34.00
CA MET A 94 -13.68 -1.30 32.68
C MET A 94 -14.41 -2.44 31.98
N LEU A 95 -13.84 -3.65 32.01
CA LEU A 95 -14.49 -4.83 31.43
C LEU A 95 -15.81 -5.25 32.15
N ARG A 96 -15.97 -4.92 33.44
CA ARG A 96 -17.20 -5.19 34.16
C ARG A 96 -18.30 -4.17 33.94
N THR A 97 -17.91 -2.92 33.63
CA THR A 97 -18.87 -1.81 33.50
C THR A 97 -19.34 -1.61 32.06
N MET A 98 -18.59 -2.05 31.09
CA MET A 98 -18.94 -1.99 29.66
C MET A 98 -19.54 -3.29 29.15
N ASN A 99 -20.24 -3.23 28.02
CA ASN A 99 -20.62 -4.44 27.28
C ASN A 99 -19.34 -5.13 26.77
N ALA A 100 -18.84 -6.08 27.56
CA ALA A 100 -17.54 -6.70 27.36
C ALA A 100 -17.35 -7.26 25.94
N ALA A 101 -18.39 -7.83 25.35
CA ALA A 101 -18.30 -8.43 24.02
C ALA A 101 -18.13 -7.39 22.88
N GLN A 102 -18.78 -6.25 23.00
CA GLN A 102 -18.65 -5.16 22.00
C GLN A 102 -17.33 -4.45 22.17
N PHE A 103 -16.94 -4.13 23.39
CA PHE A 103 -15.69 -3.48 23.72
C PHE A 103 -14.47 -4.28 23.22
N GLN A 104 -14.50 -5.61 23.37
CA GLN A 104 -13.44 -6.49 22.88
C GLN A 104 -13.30 -6.45 21.35
N ARG A 105 -14.44 -6.43 20.63
CA ARG A 105 -14.41 -6.29 19.16
C ARG A 105 -13.85 -4.94 18.73
N ASP A 106 -14.24 -3.88 19.44
CA ASP A 106 -13.82 -2.52 19.09
C ASP A 106 -12.32 -2.33 19.33
N ILE A 107 -11.77 -2.90 20.42
CA ILE A 107 -10.32 -2.93 20.65
C ILE A 107 -9.61 -3.71 19.56
N GLY A 108 -10.06 -4.92 19.24
CA GLY A 108 -9.43 -5.72 18.19
C GLY A 108 -9.42 -5.01 16.83
N ARG A 109 -10.49 -4.29 16.51
CA ARG A 109 -10.55 -3.45 15.30
C ARG A 109 -9.58 -2.27 15.36
N ALA A 110 -9.53 -1.56 16.50
CA ALA A 110 -8.63 -0.44 16.67
C ALA A 110 -7.16 -0.85 16.55
N MET A 111 -6.77 -1.97 17.17
CA MET A 111 -5.42 -2.52 17.07
C MET A 111 -5.08 -2.93 15.63
N ALA A 112 -6.00 -3.62 14.95
CA ALA A 112 -5.82 -4.01 13.55
C ALA A 112 -5.71 -2.80 12.63
N SER A 113 -6.54 -1.78 12.83
CA SER A 113 -6.46 -0.53 12.07
C SER A 113 -5.11 0.18 12.28
N ALA A 114 -4.58 0.20 13.51
CA ALA A 114 -3.27 0.78 13.79
C ALA A 114 -2.14 0.04 13.07
N VAL A 115 -2.18 -1.30 13.03
CA VAL A 115 -1.22 -2.12 12.27
C VAL A 115 -1.33 -1.85 10.77
N ASN A 116 -2.56 -1.77 10.23
CA ASN A 116 -2.79 -1.46 8.82
C ASN A 116 -2.22 -0.09 8.43
N VAL A 117 -2.47 0.94 9.23
CA VAL A 117 -1.91 2.29 9.00
C VAL A 117 -0.39 2.25 9.01
N LYS A 118 0.23 1.52 9.95
CA LYS A 118 1.68 1.37 10.01
C LYS A 118 2.23 0.67 8.77
N GLN A 119 1.61 -0.43 8.34
CA GLN A 119 2.00 -1.13 7.11
C GLN A 119 1.90 -0.22 5.86
N GLU A 120 0.84 0.58 5.76
CA GLU A 120 0.69 1.53 4.66
C GLU A 120 1.77 2.62 4.68
N GLN A 121 2.07 3.19 5.86
CA GLN A 121 3.11 4.20 6.01
C GLN A 121 4.49 3.65 5.67
N ASP A 122 4.80 2.44 6.10
CA ASP A 122 6.07 1.80 5.79
C ASP A 122 6.20 1.51 4.29
N LEU A 123 5.14 0.99 3.65
CA LEU A 123 5.11 0.79 2.21
C LEU A 123 5.17 2.09 1.41
N ALA A 124 4.65 3.20 1.95
CA ALA A 124 4.77 4.51 1.31
C ALA A 124 6.23 4.96 1.18
N THR A 125 7.14 4.48 2.04
CA THR A 125 8.57 4.78 1.92
C THR A 125 9.21 4.16 0.68
N LEU A 126 8.67 3.05 0.14
CA LEU A 126 9.12 2.51 -1.15
C LEU A 126 8.82 3.47 -2.30
N VAL A 127 7.68 4.17 -2.22
CA VAL A 127 7.28 5.14 -3.25
C VAL A 127 8.24 6.33 -3.30
N ASP A 128 8.64 6.83 -2.12
CA ASP A 128 9.65 7.88 -1.95
C ASP A 128 11.08 7.41 -2.35
N GLY A 129 11.29 6.11 -2.49
CA GLY A 129 12.57 5.50 -2.84
C GLY A 129 12.83 5.35 -4.34
N TYR A 130 11.82 5.48 -5.20
CA TYR A 130 12.00 5.30 -6.63
C TYR A 130 12.89 6.39 -7.25
N ALA A 131 13.87 5.99 -8.05
CA ALA A 131 14.80 6.93 -8.69
C ALA A 131 14.16 7.82 -9.76
N GLY A 132 13.04 7.38 -10.34
CA GLY A 132 12.30 8.13 -11.34
C GLY A 132 11.29 9.07 -10.71
N THR A 133 11.41 10.39 -10.91
CA THR A 133 10.48 11.40 -10.38
C THR A 133 9.71 12.10 -11.49
N VAL A 134 8.43 12.35 -11.26
CA VAL A 134 7.53 13.15 -12.13
C VAL A 134 6.78 14.15 -11.24
N GLY A 135 6.47 15.30 -11.79
CA GLY A 135 5.87 16.41 -11.04
C GLY A 135 6.92 17.39 -10.55
N LEU A 136 6.53 18.26 -9.66
CA LEU A 136 7.39 19.27 -9.08
C LEU A 136 6.87 19.69 -7.71
N ASP A 137 7.75 19.70 -6.73
CA ASP A 137 7.47 20.23 -5.40
C ASP A 137 6.92 21.67 -5.46
N GLY A 138 5.91 21.96 -4.66
CA GLY A 138 5.25 23.27 -4.64
C GLY A 138 4.31 23.53 -5.81
N SER A 139 4.04 22.55 -6.65
CA SER A 139 3.10 22.66 -7.77
C SER A 139 1.89 21.76 -7.55
N ALA A 140 0.71 22.23 -7.98
CA ALA A 140 -0.51 21.43 -7.92
C ALA A 140 -0.38 20.15 -8.79
N ALA A 141 -1.11 19.12 -8.42
CA ALA A 141 -1.16 17.89 -9.23
C ALA A 141 -1.75 18.17 -10.62
N VAL A 142 -1.06 17.72 -11.66
CA VAL A 142 -1.46 17.94 -13.07
C VAL A 142 -1.66 16.61 -13.77
N ILE A 143 -2.76 16.49 -14.51
CA ILE A 143 -3.07 15.28 -15.29
C ILE A 143 -1.98 14.96 -16.33
N GLY A 144 -1.30 16.00 -16.84
CA GLY A 144 -0.16 15.85 -17.73
C GLY A 144 1.02 15.10 -17.10
N SER A 145 1.27 15.31 -15.80
CA SER A 145 2.31 14.59 -15.06
C SER A 145 1.95 13.11 -14.90
N LEU A 146 0.68 12.79 -14.65
CA LEU A 146 0.20 11.40 -14.61
C LEU A 146 0.39 10.69 -15.96
N SER A 147 0.04 11.38 -17.06
CA SER A 147 0.27 10.86 -18.40
C SER A 147 1.76 10.64 -18.69
N ALA A 148 2.63 11.56 -18.26
CA ALA A 148 4.08 11.43 -18.38
C ALA A 148 4.62 10.24 -17.59
N ALA A 149 4.15 10.04 -16.35
CA ALA A 149 4.51 8.90 -15.53
C ALA A 149 4.15 7.58 -16.21
N LEU A 150 2.93 7.44 -16.69
CA LEU A 150 2.46 6.22 -17.37
C LEU A 150 3.27 5.93 -18.65
N ASN A 151 3.61 6.98 -19.44
CA ASN A 151 4.41 6.79 -20.63
C ASN A 151 5.87 6.46 -20.33
N ARG A 152 6.45 7.01 -19.25
CA ARG A 152 7.78 6.62 -18.78
C ARG A 152 7.83 5.16 -18.34
N LEU A 153 6.82 4.69 -17.58
CA LEU A 153 6.73 3.27 -17.22
C LEU A 153 6.61 2.36 -18.44
N ARG A 154 5.84 2.75 -19.46
CA ARG A 154 5.74 2.01 -20.72
C ARG A 154 7.07 1.97 -21.50
N ALA A 155 7.83 3.04 -21.42
CA ALA A 155 9.14 3.14 -22.08
C ALA A 155 10.25 2.50 -21.26
N ALA A 156 10.04 2.22 -19.97
CA ALA A 156 10.98 1.53 -19.13
C ALA A 156 11.10 0.08 -19.59
N SER A 157 12.02 -0.15 -20.49
CA SER A 157 12.36 -1.49 -20.98
C SER A 157 13.43 -2.11 -20.11
N GLU A 158 13.02 -2.81 -19.06
CA GLU A 158 13.86 -3.89 -18.57
C GLU A 158 13.75 -5.03 -19.59
N PRO A 159 14.87 -5.67 -19.97
CA PRO A 159 14.93 -6.53 -21.18
C PRO A 159 14.04 -7.79 -21.13
N VAL A 160 13.37 -8.08 -20.02
CA VAL A 160 12.61 -9.32 -19.84
C VAL A 160 11.10 -9.14 -19.72
N ASN A 161 10.60 -7.96 -19.35
CA ASN A 161 9.17 -7.81 -19.10
C ASN A 161 8.68 -6.42 -19.55
N GLU A 162 7.96 -6.41 -20.64
CA GLU A 162 7.12 -5.28 -21.00
C GLU A 162 6.10 -5.03 -19.87
N VAL A 163 6.04 -3.80 -19.38
CA VAL A 163 5.11 -3.42 -18.30
C VAL A 163 3.68 -3.50 -18.82
N MET A 164 2.96 -4.51 -18.38
CA MET A 164 1.53 -4.63 -18.70
C MET A 164 0.74 -3.59 -17.90
N MET A 165 0.11 -2.66 -18.57
CA MET A 165 -0.63 -1.54 -17.95
C MET A 165 -1.75 -1.95 -17.00
N ARG A 166 -2.29 -3.16 -17.13
CA ARG A 166 -3.32 -3.70 -16.22
C ARG A 166 -2.81 -3.91 -14.79
N ASP A 167 -1.48 -4.10 -14.61
CA ASP A 167 -0.85 -4.37 -13.33
C ASP A 167 -0.16 -3.11 -12.76
N VAL A 168 -0.41 -1.96 -13.37
CA VAL A 168 0.03 -0.64 -12.90
C VAL A 168 -1.02 -0.06 -11.98
N SER A 169 -0.60 0.52 -10.88
CA SER A 169 -1.44 1.25 -9.93
C SER A 169 -0.91 2.66 -9.75
N CYS A 170 -1.83 3.59 -9.61
CA CYS A 170 -1.54 4.97 -9.21
C CYS A 170 -2.12 5.20 -7.82
N ILE A 171 -1.31 5.68 -6.88
CA ILE A 171 -1.78 6.07 -5.56
C ILE A 171 -1.42 7.52 -5.32
N MET A 172 -2.40 8.30 -4.89
CA MET A 172 -2.23 9.72 -4.67
C MET A 172 -3.01 10.23 -3.46
N HIS A 173 -2.62 11.38 -2.97
CA HIS A 173 -3.33 12.06 -1.88
C HIS A 173 -4.68 12.61 -2.35
N PRO A 174 -5.75 12.59 -1.52
CA PRO A 174 -7.07 13.10 -1.90
C PRO A 174 -7.07 14.56 -2.38
N TYR A 175 -6.20 15.42 -1.86
CA TYR A 175 -6.10 16.82 -2.31
C TYR A 175 -5.55 16.94 -3.73
N GLY A 176 -4.53 16.16 -4.08
CA GLY A 176 -4.04 16.10 -5.46
C GLY A 176 -5.08 15.56 -6.44
N TRP A 177 -5.93 14.62 -5.99
CA TRP A 177 -7.07 14.19 -6.79
C TRP A 177 -8.07 15.32 -7.04
N HIS A 178 -8.32 16.17 -6.04
CA HIS A 178 -9.17 17.35 -6.22
C HIS A 178 -8.64 18.28 -7.31
N ASP A 179 -7.34 18.55 -7.34
CA ASP A 179 -6.71 19.39 -8.36
C ASP A 179 -6.87 18.80 -9.77
N ILE A 180 -6.68 17.49 -9.91
CA ILE A 180 -6.91 16.81 -11.18
C ILE A 180 -8.39 16.87 -11.58
N ALA A 181 -9.29 16.65 -10.63
CA ALA A 181 -10.72 16.71 -10.88
C ALA A 181 -11.15 18.11 -11.35
N GLN A 182 -10.61 19.18 -10.78
CA GLN A 182 -10.86 20.55 -11.24
C GLN A 182 -10.36 20.79 -12.67
N GLN A 183 -9.24 20.19 -13.07
CA GLN A 183 -8.74 20.30 -14.44
C GLN A 183 -9.63 19.56 -15.44
N LEU A 184 -10.21 18.43 -15.04
CA LEU A 184 -11.12 17.64 -15.87
C LEU A 184 -12.54 18.25 -15.92
N PHE A 185 -12.96 18.86 -14.83
CA PHE A 185 -14.29 19.48 -14.70
C PHE A 185 -14.17 20.92 -14.14
N PRO A 186 -13.77 21.89 -14.96
CA PRO A 186 -13.70 23.27 -14.53
C PRO A 186 -15.09 23.74 -14.08
N THR A 187 -15.27 23.90 -12.76
CA THR A 187 -16.55 24.33 -12.16
C THR A 187 -16.69 25.85 -12.05
N GLY A 188 -15.70 26.61 -12.47
CA GLY A 188 -15.65 28.06 -12.31
C GLY A 188 -16.19 28.83 -13.50
N SER A 189 -17.33 29.50 -13.34
CA SER A 189 -17.78 30.56 -14.23
C SER A 189 -16.97 31.84 -13.94
N GLY A 190 -15.85 32.05 -14.60
CA GLY A 190 -15.15 33.33 -14.41
C GLY A 190 -13.86 33.52 -15.14
N ASP A 191 -13.17 32.48 -15.49
CA ASP A 191 -11.94 32.57 -16.26
C ASP A 191 -12.19 32.34 -17.75
N SER A 192 -11.66 33.24 -18.54
CA SER A 192 -11.80 33.34 -20.00
C SER A 192 -11.08 32.23 -20.79
N HIS A 193 -10.86 31.09 -20.19
CA HIS A 193 -10.44 29.88 -20.89
C HIS A 193 -11.71 29.16 -21.35
N ALA A 194 -11.86 29.05 -22.67
CA ALA A 194 -13.00 28.39 -23.30
C ALA A 194 -13.32 27.09 -22.56
N PRO A 195 -14.59 26.86 -22.16
CA PRO A 195 -14.95 25.63 -21.49
C PRO A 195 -14.61 24.49 -22.43
N MET A 196 -13.65 23.64 -22.06
CA MET A 196 -13.57 22.34 -22.67
C MET A 196 -14.96 21.72 -22.51
N SER A 197 -15.59 21.38 -23.59
CA SER A 197 -16.87 20.69 -23.56
C SER A 197 -16.75 19.56 -22.52
N PRO A 198 -17.71 19.40 -21.62
CA PRO A 198 -17.64 18.34 -20.63
C PRO A 198 -17.33 17.03 -21.36
N PRO A 199 -16.39 16.25 -20.87
CA PRO A 199 -16.04 15.00 -21.51
C PRO A 199 -17.32 14.19 -21.72
N PRO A 200 -17.47 13.46 -22.82
CA PRO A 200 -18.64 12.60 -23.04
C PRO A 200 -18.93 11.77 -21.81
N ALA A 201 -20.19 11.59 -21.45
CA ALA A 201 -20.60 10.87 -20.25
C ALA A 201 -19.90 9.50 -20.10
N SER A 202 -19.60 8.85 -21.22
CA SER A 202 -18.81 7.61 -21.25
C SER A 202 -17.37 7.74 -20.75
N ILE A 203 -16.72 8.88 -20.95
CA ILE A 203 -15.37 9.15 -20.43
C ILE A 203 -15.45 9.54 -18.95
N ALA A 204 -16.43 10.39 -18.61
CA ALA A 204 -16.70 10.75 -17.23
C ALA A 204 -17.06 9.52 -16.36
N GLU A 205 -17.90 8.62 -16.86
CA GLU A 205 -18.24 7.37 -16.16
C GLU A 205 -17.05 6.42 -16.01
N ARG A 206 -16.13 6.36 -16.98
CA ARG A 206 -14.92 5.54 -16.90
C ARG A 206 -13.89 6.12 -15.96
N THR A 207 -13.68 7.45 -16.01
CA THR A 207 -12.68 8.14 -15.19
C THR A 207 -13.13 8.28 -13.73
N PHE A 208 -14.44 8.45 -13.50
CA PHE A 208 -14.98 8.67 -12.15
C PHE A 208 -15.89 7.54 -11.68
N GLY A 209 -15.87 6.39 -12.28
CA GLY A 209 -16.70 5.22 -12.03
C GLY A 209 -17.72 5.34 -10.90
N ARG A 210 -18.90 4.84 -11.08
CA ARG A 210 -20.05 4.98 -10.15
C ARG A 210 -19.76 4.64 -8.69
N TYR A 211 -18.63 3.95 -8.41
CA TYR A 211 -18.30 3.43 -7.06
C TYR A 211 -16.82 3.56 -6.67
N ALA A 212 -15.94 4.03 -7.54
CA ALA A 212 -14.53 4.24 -7.18
C ALA A 212 -14.31 5.71 -6.81
N PRO A 213 -13.75 6.01 -5.63
CA PRO A 213 -13.57 7.40 -5.20
C PRO A 213 -12.62 8.20 -6.11
N ALA A 214 -11.79 7.53 -6.90
CA ALA A 214 -10.83 8.19 -7.78
C ALA A 214 -10.86 7.71 -9.25
N GLY A 215 -11.52 6.60 -9.56
CA GLY A 215 -11.70 6.12 -10.94
C GLY A 215 -10.48 5.48 -11.58
N GLU A 216 -10.42 5.53 -12.91
CA GLU A 216 -9.41 4.89 -13.72
C GLU A 216 -8.94 5.85 -14.83
N TYR A 217 -7.62 5.95 -15.05
CA TYR A 217 -7.02 6.76 -16.08
C TYR A 217 -6.15 5.91 -17.01
N PHE A 218 -6.50 5.85 -18.28
CA PHE A 218 -5.85 4.99 -19.29
C PHE A 218 -5.70 3.51 -18.91
N GLY A 219 -6.68 2.95 -18.24
CA GLY A 219 -6.65 1.56 -17.79
C GLY A 219 -5.89 1.35 -16.47
N THR A 220 -5.42 2.43 -15.85
CA THR A 220 -4.71 2.40 -14.57
C THR A 220 -5.64 2.84 -13.45
N PRO A 221 -5.89 1.99 -12.43
CA PRO A 221 -6.70 2.37 -11.30
C PRO A 221 -6.00 3.43 -10.45
N ILE A 222 -6.72 4.49 -10.11
CA ILE A 222 -6.26 5.51 -9.17
C ILE A 222 -6.87 5.22 -7.82
N LYS A 223 -6.02 5.08 -6.82
CA LYS A 223 -6.41 4.87 -5.43
C LYS A 223 -6.02 6.08 -4.59
N LEU A 224 -6.79 6.36 -3.56
CA LEU A 224 -6.50 7.47 -2.66
C LEU A 224 -5.99 6.94 -1.32
N SER A 225 -4.91 7.54 -0.82
CA SER A 225 -4.40 7.28 0.51
C SER A 225 -3.93 8.58 1.16
N THR A 226 -4.17 8.72 2.45
CA THR A 226 -3.63 9.81 3.28
C THR A 226 -2.35 9.42 3.99
N ASN A 227 -1.93 8.14 3.89
CA ASN A 227 -0.77 7.58 4.57
C ASN A 227 0.52 7.67 3.73
N LEU A 228 0.55 8.56 2.76
CA LEU A 228 1.72 8.81 1.91
C LEU A 228 2.78 9.63 2.66
N VAL A 229 4.03 9.51 2.24
CA VAL A 229 5.13 10.33 2.78
C VAL A 229 4.89 11.79 2.41
N THR A 230 5.01 12.66 3.39
CA THR A 230 4.85 14.11 3.21
C THR A 230 6.13 14.84 3.61
N SER A 231 6.53 15.84 2.83
CA SER A 231 7.63 16.74 3.12
C SER A 231 7.13 18.19 3.08
N GLY A 232 6.80 18.74 4.27
CA GLY A 232 6.17 20.05 4.36
C GLY A 232 4.75 20.06 3.75
N ALA A 233 4.53 20.87 2.71
CA ALA A 233 3.28 20.93 1.96
C ALA A 233 3.24 19.94 0.77
N ASN A 234 4.32 19.24 0.50
CA ASN A 234 4.42 18.32 -0.63
C ASN A 234 4.14 16.87 -0.21
N VAL A 235 3.63 16.07 -1.13
CA VAL A 235 3.38 14.63 -0.94
C VAL A 235 4.11 13.83 -2.01
N ARG A 236 4.64 12.69 -1.57
CA ARG A 236 5.25 11.66 -2.39
C ARG A 236 4.17 10.65 -2.79
N SER A 237 3.52 10.90 -3.89
CA SER A 237 2.60 9.97 -4.55
C SER A 237 3.36 9.13 -5.55
N GLY A 238 2.72 8.13 -6.16
CA GLY A 238 3.46 7.33 -7.13
C GLY A 238 2.60 6.54 -8.10
N VAL A 239 3.27 6.12 -9.15
CA VAL A 239 2.73 5.23 -10.17
C VAL A 239 3.71 4.09 -10.36
N TRP A 240 3.28 2.85 -10.15
CA TRP A 240 4.18 1.70 -10.22
C TRP A 240 3.48 0.44 -10.72
N HIS A 241 4.29 -0.44 -11.26
CA HIS A 241 3.87 -1.79 -11.63
C HIS A 241 3.93 -2.71 -10.40
N LYS A 242 3.01 -3.66 -10.30
CA LYS A 242 2.90 -4.58 -9.16
C LYS A 242 4.21 -5.28 -8.77
N LYS A 243 5.09 -5.56 -9.73
CA LYS A 243 6.37 -6.22 -9.51
C LYS A 243 7.52 -5.25 -9.17
N SER A 244 7.28 -3.94 -9.07
CA SER A 244 8.33 -2.99 -8.67
C SER A 244 8.81 -3.21 -7.25
N GLY A 245 7.91 -3.63 -6.36
CA GLY A 245 8.22 -3.93 -4.97
C GLY A 245 7.55 -5.21 -4.49
N LEU A 246 8.10 -5.75 -3.43
CA LEU A 246 7.64 -6.95 -2.74
C LEU A 246 7.25 -6.60 -1.31
N PHE A 247 6.07 -7.05 -0.90
CA PHE A 247 5.65 -7.11 0.48
C PHE A 247 5.68 -8.57 0.95
N TYR A 248 6.50 -8.86 1.95
CA TYR A 248 6.65 -10.17 2.54
C TYR A 248 5.94 -10.23 3.89
N GLU A 249 4.92 -11.06 4.01
CA GLU A 249 4.15 -11.30 5.24
C GLU A 249 4.62 -12.64 5.82
N PHE A 250 5.52 -12.57 6.83
CA PHE A 250 6.15 -13.78 7.38
C PHE A 250 5.21 -14.49 8.35
N MET A 251 4.72 -13.78 9.37
CA MET A 251 3.78 -14.36 10.32
C MET A 251 2.43 -13.67 10.27
N PRO A 252 1.34 -14.45 10.28
CA PRO A 252 0.02 -13.87 10.44
C PRO A 252 -0.07 -13.27 11.87
N VAL A 253 -1.04 -12.36 12.02
CA VAL A 253 -1.32 -11.73 13.31
C VAL A 253 -1.35 -12.72 14.45
N ASP A 254 -0.43 -12.55 15.40
CA ASP A 254 -0.47 -13.19 16.70
C ASP A 254 -0.97 -12.20 17.77
N MET A 255 -1.75 -12.70 18.70
CA MET A 255 -2.28 -11.90 19.78
C MET A 255 -2.14 -12.63 21.10
N GLN A 256 -1.52 -11.96 22.05
CA GLN A 256 -1.32 -12.44 23.40
C GLN A 256 -2.10 -11.55 24.37
N ILE A 257 -2.79 -12.18 25.31
CA ILE A 257 -3.46 -11.50 26.41
C ILE A 257 -2.79 -11.96 27.68
N ASP A 258 -2.20 -11.02 28.41
CA ASP A 258 -1.52 -11.30 29.67
C ASP A 258 -2.19 -10.57 30.85
N ASP A 259 -2.17 -11.22 31.99
CA ASP A 259 -2.61 -10.69 33.29
C ASP A 259 -1.38 -10.10 33.99
N SER A 260 -0.78 -9.10 33.37
CA SER A 260 0.59 -8.61 33.65
C SER A 260 0.73 -8.03 35.06
N ASP A 261 -0.31 -7.40 35.62
CA ASP A 261 -0.25 -6.85 36.98
C ASP A 261 -1.50 -7.20 37.80
N LYS A 262 -1.32 -8.18 38.67
CA LYS A 262 -2.36 -8.61 39.61
C LYS A 262 -2.74 -7.53 40.61
N SER A 263 -1.83 -6.62 40.94
CA SER A 263 -2.03 -5.54 41.91
C SER A 263 -2.85 -4.41 41.30
N MET A 264 -2.58 -4.02 40.08
CA MET A 264 -3.33 -2.99 39.35
C MET A 264 -4.64 -3.50 38.76
N ARG A 265 -4.85 -4.82 38.72
CA ARG A 265 -6.02 -5.44 38.09
C ARG A 265 -6.19 -5.06 36.65
N THR A 266 -5.07 -5.01 35.91
CA THR A 266 -5.02 -4.69 34.48
C THR A 266 -4.88 -5.97 33.67
N LEU A 267 -5.36 -5.89 32.42
CA LEU A 267 -5.14 -6.85 31.36
C LEU A 267 -4.41 -6.13 30.24
N GLU A 268 -3.36 -6.74 29.74
CA GLU A 268 -2.60 -6.27 28.60
C GLU A 268 -2.91 -7.15 27.40
N MET A 269 -3.22 -6.52 26.26
CA MET A 269 -3.38 -7.19 24.99
C MET A 269 -2.27 -6.73 24.06
N ASN A 270 -1.49 -7.68 23.57
CA ASN A 270 -0.40 -7.46 22.63
C ASN A 270 -0.75 -8.11 21.30
N MET A 271 -0.73 -7.33 20.22
CA MET A 271 -0.87 -7.81 18.85
C MET A 271 0.45 -7.60 18.13
N VAL A 272 0.95 -8.66 17.51
CA VAL A 272 2.22 -8.67 16.80
C VAL A 272 2.02 -9.19 15.39
N VAL A 273 2.74 -8.59 14.43
CA VAL A 273 2.76 -8.96 13.02
C VAL A 273 4.18 -8.84 12.50
N ASP A 274 4.64 -9.86 11.78
CA ASP A 274 5.96 -9.85 11.17
C ASP A 274 5.84 -9.66 9.67
N TYR A 275 6.43 -8.59 9.16
CA TYR A 275 6.46 -8.29 7.72
C TYR A 275 7.74 -7.59 7.32
N GLY A 276 8.06 -7.69 6.03
CA GLY A 276 9.14 -6.96 5.39
C GLY A 276 8.70 -6.42 4.05
N PHE A 277 9.44 -5.47 3.53
CA PHE A 277 9.20 -4.92 2.20
C PHE A 277 10.52 -4.52 1.55
N VAL A 278 10.59 -4.64 0.25
CA VAL A 278 11.79 -4.31 -0.52
C VAL A 278 11.40 -3.92 -1.94
N GLU A 279 12.18 -3.04 -2.51
CA GLU A 279 12.13 -2.72 -3.94
C GLU A 279 12.86 -3.79 -4.74
N ILE A 280 12.20 -4.30 -5.81
CA ILE A 280 12.79 -5.30 -6.72
C ILE A 280 13.25 -4.64 -8.02
N LEU A 281 12.40 -3.81 -8.63
CA LEU A 281 12.62 -3.21 -9.93
C LEU A 281 12.35 -1.70 -9.88
N ASP A 282 13.39 -0.91 -9.67
CA ASP A 282 13.33 0.56 -9.59
C ASP A 282 12.73 1.18 -10.87
N ALA A 283 13.15 0.71 -12.04
CA ALA A 283 12.64 1.19 -13.32
C ALA A 283 11.12 1.02 -13.52
N HIS A 284 10.47 0.19 -12.72
CA HIS A 284 9.04 -0.07 -12.77
C HIS A 284 8.22 0.71 -11.75
N GLY A 285 8.85 1.66 -11.05
CA GLY A 285 8.20 2.61 -10.14
C GLY A 285 8.58 4.04 -10.50
N LEU A 286 7.67 4.97 -10.26
CA LEU A 286 7.90 6.40 -10.44
C LEU A 286 7.26 7.15 -9.28
N GLU A 287 8.03 7.99 -8.66
CA GLU A 287 7.58 8.96 -7.69
C GLU A 287 6.87 10.12 -8.39
N TRP A 288 5.80 10.60 -7.81
CA TRP A 288 5.05 11.74 -8.32
C TRP A 288 4.82 12.78 -7.22
N ASP A 289 5.54 13.89 -7.36
CA ASP A 289 5.55 14.97 -6.39
C ASP A 289 4.58 16.09 -6.74
N PHE A 290 3.86 16.56 -5.74
CA PHE A 290 2.99 17.72 -5.87
C PHE A 290 2.63 18.31 -4.49
N ASP A 291 2.13 19.56 -4.50
CA ASP A 291 1.63 20.25 -3.31
C ASP A 291 0.27 19.69 -2.87
N ILE A 292 0.08 19.59 -1.56
CA ILE A 292 -1.16 19.12 -0.90
C ILE A 292 -1.84 20.24 -0.10
N THR A 293 -1.87 21.44 -0.62
CA THR A 293 -2.63 22.51 0.02
C THR A 293 -4.11 22.12 0.12
N ALA A 294 -4.70 22.28 1.31
CA ALA A 294 -6.09 21.94 1.51
C ALA A 294 -7.00 22.81 0.61
N PRO A 295 -7.92 22.20 -0.15
CA PRO A 295 -8.81 22.95 -1.01
C PRO A 295 -9.70 23.90 -0.19
N THR A 296 -9.81 25.15 -0.65
CA THR A 296 -10.59 26.22 0.03
C THR A 296 -11.89 26.56 -0.69
N SER A 297 -12.14 26.00 -1.85
CA SER A 297 -13.35 26.25 -2.67
C SER A 297 -13.76 24.98 -3.41
#